data_3e1094141249c7db648a4f77ae9cec36
#
_entry.id   3e1094141249c7db648a4f77ae9cec36
#
_cell.length_a   1.000
_cell.length_b   1.000
_cell.length_c   1.000
_cell.angle_alpha   90.00
_cell.angle_beta   90.00
_cell.angle_gamma   90.00
#
_symmetry.space_group_name_H-M   'P 1'
#
loop_
_entity.id
_entity.type
_entity.pdbx_description
1 polymer ?
#
loop_
_entity_poly.entity_id
_entity_poly.type
_entity_poly.pdbx_seq_one_letter_code
_entity_poly.pdbx_strand_id
1 'polypeptide(L)'
;PDVPAIVVAGEDWNAGVIGIVASRLVEKYYRPSIVLTRQGDIYKGSCRSIAGLHLYEALAACRDTLIQFGGHEMAAGLTLARDRIEDFCRAFANYVDTRMAIEDFTPKISIEALVAPADWTLAAVEELALLEPYGMGNPRPIFGVRNLRPQTAAAIGAEGRHLRMEVGTREHRVAALC
;
A
#
# COMPACT_ATOMS: atom_id res chain seq x y z
N PRO A 1 -4.62 -6.67 11.42
CA PRO A 1 -4.55 -6.25 12.82
C PRO A 1 -5.70 -5.28 13.14
N ASP A 2 -6.27 -5.40 14.34
CA ASP A 2 -7.37 -4.54 14.81
C ASP A 2 -6.84 -3.21 15.38
N VAL A 3 -5.81 -2.66 14.74
CA VAL A 3 -5.17 -1.40 15.15
C VAL A 3 -5.26 -0.38 14.01
N PRO A 4 -5.50 0.92 14.32
CA PRO A 4 -5.65 1.94 13.30
C PRO A 4 -4.32 2.30 12.61
N ALA A 5 -3.18 2.08 13.27
CA ALA A 5 -1.86 2.35 12.76
C ALA A 5 -0.85 1.34 13.28
N ILE A 6 0.24 1.14 12.54
CA ILE A 6 1.35 0.28 12.94
C ILE A 6 2.54 1.17 13.29
N VAL A 7 3.00 1.09 14.53
CA VAL A 7 4.24 1.72 14.97
C VAL A 7 5.14 0.62 15.52
N VAL A 8 6.30 0.43 14.92
CA VAL A 8 7.29 -0.55 15.37
C VAL A 8 8.61 0.15 15.64
N ALA A 9 9.26 -0.24 16.71
CA ALA A 9 10.55 0.31 17.12
C ALA A 9 11.55 -0.82 17.36
N GLY A 10 12.79 -0.60 16.96
CA GLY A 10 13.89 -1.51 17.21
C GLY A 10 15.21 -0.79 17.44
N GLU A 11 16.19 -1.53 17.95
CA GLU A 11 17.55 -1.06 18.14
C GLU A 11 18.39 -1.49 16.94
N ASP A 12 19.38 -0.69 16.58
CA ASP A 12 20.38 -0.99 15.55
C ASP A 12 19.84 -1.29 14.13
N TRP A 13 18.60 -0.91 13.84
CA TRP A 13 18.11 -1.00 12.47
C TRP A 13 18.75 0.08 11.61
N ASN A 14 19.12 -0.28 10.40
CA ASN A 14 19.71 0.68 9.46
C ASN A 14 18.65 1.72 9.03
N ALA A 15 18.92 2.99 9.38
CA ALA A 15 18.02 4.10 9.06
C ALA A 15 17.76 4.26 7.55
N GLY A 16 18.66 3.80 6.67
CA GLY A 16 18.48 3.82 5.23
C GLY A 16 17.44 2.83 4.70
N VAL A 17 17.09 1.79 5.49
CA VAL A 17 16.14 0.75 5.03
C VAL A 17 14.79 0.78 5.74
N ILE A 18 14.66 1.49 6.87
CA ILE A 18 13.39 1.51 7.64
C ILE A 18 12.22 2.06 6.80
N GLY A 19 12.49 2.93 5.83
CA GLY A 19 11.47 3.43 4.91
C GLY A 19 10.93 2.34 3.98
N ILE A 20 11.78 1.41 3.54
CA ILE A 20 11.37 0.25 2.74
C ILE A 20 10.52 -0.69 3.61
N VAL A 21 10.93 -0.89 4.86
CA VAL A 21 10.15 -1.72 5.80
C VAL A 21 8.78 -1.11 6.07
N ALA A 22 8.69 0.21 6.27
CA ALA A 22 7.42 0.91 6.43
C ALA A 22 6.50 0.71 5.20
N SER A 23 7.04 0.81 3.98
CA SER A 23 6.29 0.54 2.75
C SER A 23 5.77 -0.91 2.71
N ARG A 24 6.59 -1.90 3.09
CA ARG A 24 6.18 -3.31 3.14
C ARG A 24 5.09 -3.59 4.19
N LEU A 25 5.12 -2.87 5.31
CA LEU A 25 4.04 -2.97 6.30
C LEU A 25 2.72 -2.42 5.74
N VAL A 26 2.76 -1.28 5.04
CA VAL A 26 1.58 -0.72 4.36
C VAL A 26 1.06 -1.69 3.29
N GLU A 27 1.92 -2.23 2.43
CA GLU A 27 1.52 -3.21 1.41
C GLU A 27 0.84 -4.44 2.02
N LYS A 28 1.36 -4.94 3.14
CA LYS A 28 0.87 -6.17 3.77
C LYS A 28 -0.39 -5.99 4.59
N TYR A 29 -0.51 -4.88 5.30
CA TYR A 29 -1.57 -4.69 6.30
C TYR A 29 -2.56 -3.59 5.96
N TYR A 30 -2.25 -2.79 4.96
CA TYR A 30 -2.99 -1.58 4.56
C TYR A 30 -3.32 -0.69 5.77
N ARG A 31 -2.28 -0.31 6.51
CA ARG A 31 -2.33 0.58 7.68
C ARG A 31 -1.22 1.61 7.57
N PRO A 32 -1.45 2.87 7.99
CA PRO A 32 -0.37 3.83 8.17
C PRO A 32 0.70 3.21 9.05
N SER A 33 1.95 3.24 8.58
CA SER A 33 3.03 2.49 9.23
C SER A 33 4.24 3.38 9.50
N ILE A 34 4.75 3.31 10.72
CA ILE A 34 5.93 4.02 11.20
C ILE A 34 6.94 3.00 11.70
N VAL A 35 8.14 3.08 11.18
CA VAL A 35 9.26 2.25 11.62
C VAL A 35 10.32 3.15 12.25
N LEU A 36 10.62 2.88 13.51
CA LEU A 36 11.54 3.66 14.35
C LEU A 36 12.82 2.87 14.59
N THR A 37 13.98 3.49 14.42
CA THR A 37 15.27 2.94 14.83
C THR A 37 15.90 3.80 15.91
N ARG A 38 16.39 3.17 16.96
CA ARG A 38 17.05 3.86 18.08
C ARG A 38 18.45 4.33 17.71
N GLN A 39 18.76 5.54 18.07
CA GLN A 39 20.09 6.14 17.98
C GLN A 39 20.40 6.89 19.30
N GLY A 40 21.03 6.20 20.26
CA GLY A 40 21.24 6.76 21.59
C GLY A 40 19.93 7.02 22.34
N ASP A 41 19.68 8.26 22.70
CA ASP A 41 18.49 8.69 23.46
C ASP A 41 17.31 9.15 22.56
N ILE A 42 17.45 8.99 21.25
CA ILE A 42 16.42 9.34 20.30
C ILE A 42 16.05 8.15 19.42
N TYR A 43 14.84 8.25 18.83
CA TYR A 43 14.42 7.42 17.71
C TYR A 43 14.34 8.27 16.44
N LYS A 44 14.86 7.73 15.34
CA LYS A 44 14.58 8.23 13.99
C LYS A 44 13.58 7.32 13.32
N GLY A 45 12.57 7.91 12.68
CA GLY A 45 11.48 7.17 12.08
C GLY A 45 11.25 7.50 10.62
N SER A 46 10.78 6.50 9.90
CA SER A 46 10.24 6.65 8.55
C SER A 46 8.79 6.20 8.53
N CYS A 47 7.95 7.03 7.94
CA CYS A 47 6.50 6.87 7.92
C CYS A 47 6.00 6.64 6.50
N ARG A 48 4.99 5.80 6.34
CA ARG A 48 4.25 5.59 5.10
C ARG A 48 2.75 5.58 5.38
N SER A 49 1.99 6.20 4.48
CA SER A 49 0.54 6.32 4.60
C SER A 49 -0.21 5.37 3.68
N ILE A 50 -1.51 5.37 3.88
CA ILE A 50 -2.51 4.82 2.96
C ILE A 50 -3.37 5.97 2.42
N ALA A 51 -4.16 5.72 1.38
CA ALA A 51 -5.06 6.72 0.84
C ALA A 51 -6.03 7.25 1.92
N GLY A 52 -6.25 8.55 1.93
CA GLY A 52 -7.16 9.21 2.87
C GLY A 52 -6.51 9.72 4.16
N LEU A 53 -5.24 9.39 4.46
CA LEU A 53 -4.52 9.92 5.60
C LEU A 53 -3.32 10.79 5.16
N HIS A 54 -3.34 12.07 5.52
CA HIS A 54 -2.22 12.99 5.27
C HIS A 54 -1.19 12.90 6.41
N LEU A 55 -0.05 12.23 6.18
CA LEU A 55 0.97 11.99 7.22
C LEU A 55 1.52 13.26 7.85
N TYR A 56 1.81 14.29 7.05
CA TYR A 56 2.33 15.54 7.61
C TYR A 56 1.36 16.16 8.62
N GLU A 57 0.05 16.16 8.32
CA GLU A 57 -0.97 16.68 9.25
C GLU A 57 -1.07 15.80 10.50
N ALA A 58 -1.01 14.48 10.35
CA ALA A 58 -1.02 13.54 11.47
C ALA A 58 0.17 13.77 12.40
N LEU A 59 1.39 13.94 11.84
CA LEU A 59 2.57 14.25 12.63
C LEU A 59 2.51 15.66 13.25
N ALA A 60 1.96 16.64 12.55
CA ALA A 60 1.75 17.98 13.07
C ALA A 60 0.78 18.00 14.28
N ALA A 61 -0.23 17.14 14.28
CA ALA A 61 -1.12 16.95 15.42
C ALA A 61 -0.40 16.28 16.62
N CYS A 62 0.66 15.53 16.37
CA CYS A 62 1.48 14.87 17.40
C CYS A 62 2.74 15.67 17.78
N ARG A 63 2.87 16.95 17.35
CA ARG A 63 4.10 17.75 17.46
C ARG A 63 4.71 17.80 18.85
N ASP A 64 3.89 17.84 19.89
CA ASP A 64 4.33 17.95 21.28
C ASP A 64 5.09 16.72 21.78
N THR A 65 5.02 15.62 21.04
CA THR A 65 5.74 14.37 21.32
C THR A 65 6.99 14.21 20.46
N LEU A 66 7.22 15.11 19.49
CA LEU A 66 8.26 15.01 18.48
C LEU A 66 9.35 16.09 18.70
N ILE A 67 10.59 15.72 18.43
CA ILE A 67 11.71 16.66 18.33
C ILE A 67 11.68 17.36 16.96
N GLN A 68 11.47 16.57 15.91
CA GLN A 68 11.44 17.03 14.53
C GLN A 68 10.61 16.09 13.68
N PHE A 69 9.94 16.63 12.68
CA PHE A 69 9.26 15.87 11.64
C PHE A 69 9.21 16.66 10.34
N GLY A 70 8.99 15.97 9.24
CA GLY A 70 8.84 16.57 7.91
C GLY A 70 8.48 15.52 6.87
N GLY A 71 7.90 15.97 5.76
CA GLY A 71 7.50 15.09 4.68
C GLY A 71 6.27 15.62 3.95
N HIS A 72 5.56 14.71 3.33
CA HIS A 72 4.39 14.95 2.49
C HIS A 72 3.22 14.06 2.92
N GLU A 73 2.16 14.04 2.13
CA GLU A 73 0.95 13.24 2.41
C GLU A 73 1.25 11.76 2.62
N MET A 74 2.01 11.13 1.72
CA MET A 74 2.19 9.67 1.69
C MET A 74 3.47 9.18 2.37
N ALA A 75 4.44 10.05 2.60
CA ALA A 75 5.72 9.69 3.20
C ALA A 75 6.28 10.83 4.04
N ALA A 76 6.78 10.49 5.22
CA ALA A 76 7.35 11.45 6.15
C ALA A 76 8.49 10.81 6.95
N GLY A 77 9.29 11.67 7.58
CA GLY A 77 10.29 11.29 8.57
C GLY A 77 10.04 12.00 9.89
N LEU A 78 10.48 11.42 10.97
CA LEU A 78 10.37 12.01 12.31
C LEU A 78 11.58 11.67 13.20
N THR A 79 11.72 12.47 14.23
CA THR A 79 12.65 12.20 15.34
C THR A 79 11.90 12.47 16.64
N LEU A 80 12.02 11.55 17.60
CA LEU A 80 11.44 11.72 18.94
C LEU A 80 12.42 11.25 20.04
N ALA A 81 12.23 11.75 21.25
CA ALA A 81 12.98 11.30 22.41
C ALA A 81 12.50 9.91 22.84
N ARG A 82 13.41 9.11 23.42
CA ARG A 82 13.13 7.72 23.82
C ARG A 82 11.95 7.61 24.79
N ASP A 83 11.88 8.50 25.75
CA ASP A 83 10.84 8.54 26.78
C ASP A 83 9.46 9.02 26.26
N ARG A 84 9.39 9.52 25.00
CA ARG A 84 8.15 10.02 24.38
C ARG A 84 7.48 9.02 23.44
N ILE A 85 8.05 7.83 23.26
CA ILE A 85 7.55 6.85 22.29
C ILE A 85 6.11 6.40 22.58
N GLU A 86 5.79 6.16 23.84
CA GLU A 86 4.44 5.70 24.22
C GLU A 86 3.38 6.78 24.02
N ASP A 87 3.71 8.04 24.39
CA ASP A 87 2.85 9.18 24.18
C ASP A 87 2.62 9.42 22.69
N PHE A 88 3.67 9.33 21.87
CA PHE A 88 3.57 9.44 20.44
C PHE A 88 2.68 8.34 19.84
N CYS A 89 2.92 7.07 20.18
CA CYS A 89 2.12 5.96 19.68
C CYS A 89 0.63 6.15 19.97
N ARG A 90 0.29 6.59 21.19
CA ARG A 90 -1.09 6.85 21.63
C ARG A 90 -1.70 8.02 20.85
N ALA A 91 -0.97 9.13 20.74
CA ALA A 91 -1.43 10.31 20.03
C ALA A 91 -1.66 10.04 18.54
N PHE A 92 -0.72 9.34 17.89
CA PHE A 92 -0.82 9.00 16.48
C PHE A 92 -1.96 8.02 16.21
N ALA A 93 -2.08 6.95 17.00
CA ALA A 93 -3.18 5.99 16.87
C ALA A 93 -4.55 6.67 17.04
N ASN A 94 -4.69 7.53 18.05
CA ASN A 94 -5.92 8.29 18.28
C ASN A 94 -6.25 9.24 17.12
N TYR A 95 -5.24 9.91 16.55
CA TYR A 95 -5.44 10.79 15.39
C TYR A 95 -5.98 10.00 14.19
N VAL A 96 -5.38 8.84 13.90
CA VAL A 96 -5.81 7.97 12.81
C VAL A 96 -7.24 7.45 13.05
N ASP A 97 -7.51 6.94 14.23
CA ASP A 97 -8.81 6.36 14.61
C ASP A 97 -9.96 7.38 14.52
N THR A 98 -9.67 8.65 14.84
CA THR A 98 -10.68 9.73 14.76
C THR A 98 -10.90 10.30 13.37
N ARG A 99 -10.01 10.03 12.42
CA ARG A 99 -10.04 10.58 11.05
C ARG A 99 -10.38 9.58 9.97
N MET A 100 -10.23 8.30 10.24
CA MET A 100 -10.43 7.23 9.27
C MET A 100 -11.56 6.30 9.72
N ALA A 101 -12.44 5.98 8.79
CA ALA A 101 -13.46 4.97 8.99
C ALA A 101 -12.89 3.57 8.72
N ILE A 102 -13.57 2.53 9.20
CA ILE A 102 -13.12 1.14 9.05
C ILE A 102 -12.98 0.73 7.58
N GLU A 103 -13.79 1.31 6.70
CA GLU A 103 -13.80 1.08 5.26
C GLU A 103 -12.57 1.63 4.57
N ASP A 104 -11.92 2.66 5.15
CA ASP A 104 -10.71 3.28 4.60
C ASP A 104 -9.49 2.38 4.76
N PHE A 105 -9.57 1.40 5.65
CA PHE A 105 -8.52 0.40 5.86
C PHE A 105 -8.62 -0.80 4.91
N THR A 106 -9.45 -0.70 3.88
CA THR A 106 -9.58 -1.72 2.85
C THR A 106 -8.98 -1.19 1.54
N PRO A 107 -7.95 -1.86 0.98
CA PRO A 107 -7.37 -1.43 -0.28
C PRO A 107 -8.42 -1.49 -1.40
N LYS A 108 -8.53 -0.41 -2.15
CA LYS A 108 -9.46 -0.29 -3.29
C LYS A 108 -8.66 -0.38 -4.59
N ILE A 109 -9.14 -1.19 -5.53
CA ILE A 109 -8.61 -1.22 -6.88
C ILE A 109 -9.55 -0.41 -7.75
N SER A 110 -9.05 0.68 -8.35
CA SER A 110 -9.80 1.42 -9.35
C SER A 110 -9.75 0.67 -10.66
N ILE A 111 -10.92 0.40 -11.24
CA ILE A 111 -11.04 -0.19 -12.57
C ILE A 111 -11.60 0.87 -13.52
N GLU A 112 -10.99 1.03 -14.70
CA GLU A 112 -11.37 2.04 -15.68
C GLU A 112 -12.67 1.66 -16.38
N ALA A 113 -12.82 0.39 -16.71
CA ALA A 113 -14.02 -0.12 -17.35
C ALA A 113 -14.25 -1.60 -17.07
N LEU A 114 -15.52 -2.01 -17.18
CA LEU A 114 -15.89 -3.41 -17.30
C LEU A 114 -15.92 -3.80 -18.78
N VAL A 115 -15.21 -4.85 -19.12
CA VAL A 115 -15.06 -5.35 -20.48
C VAL A 115 -15.51 -6.81 -20.59
N ALA A 116 -15.90 -7.23 -21.79
CA ALA A 116 -16.16 -8.64 -22.07
C ALA A 116 -14.89 -9.36 -22.56
N PRO A 117 -14.78 -10.68 -22.42
CA PRO A 117 -13.64 -11.44 -22.96
C PRO A 117 -13.39 -11.23 -24.46
N ALA A 118 -14.43 -10.93 -25.22
CA ALA A 118 -14.34 -10.65 -26.66
C ALA A 118 -13.66 -9.32 -26.99
N ASP A 119 -13.63 -8.37 -26.05
CA ASP A 119 -13.01 -7.05 -26.24
C ASP A 119 -11.47 -7.13 -26.14
N TRP A 120 -10.92 -8.21 -25.57
CA TRP A 120 -9.49 -8.44 -25.47
C TRP A 120 -8.90 -8.92 -26.81
N THR A 121 -8.80 -8.03 -27.76
CA THR A 121 -8.18 -8.27 -29.05
C THR A 121 -6.74 -7.74 -29.07
N LEU A 122 -5.91 -8.23 -29.97
CA LEU A 122 -4.55 -7.70 -30.16
C LEU A 122 -4.60 -6.21 -30.49
N ALA A 123 -5.53 -5.80 -31.35
CA ALA A 123 -5.72 -4.39 -31.69
C ALA A 123 -6.03 -3.52 -30.47
N ALA A 124 -6.92 -3.97 -29.56
CA ALA A 124 -7.22 -3.24 -28.33
C ALA A 124 -5.97 -3.09 -27.42
N VAL A 125 -5.13 -4.13 -27.33
CA VAL A 125 -3.88 -4.06 -26.56
C VAL A 125 -2.87 -3.10 -27.23
N GLU A 126 -2.79 -3.10 -28.55
CA GLU A 126 -1.93 -2.15 -29.28
C GLU A 126 -2.43 -0.69 -29.13
N GLU A 127 -3.72 -0.45 -29.11
CA GLU A 127 -4.28 0.86 -28.82
C GLU A 127 -3.98 1.32 -27.39
N LEU A 128 -4.01 0.42 -26.40
CA LEU A 128 -3.62 0.76 -25.03
C LEU A 128 -2.15 1.18 -24.92
N ALA A 129 -1.28 0.67 -25.77
CA ALA A 129 0.13 1.09 -25.80
C ALA A 129 0.30 2.57 -26.18
N LEU A 130 -0.66 3.19 -26.85
CA LEU A 130 -0.66 4.63 -27.15
C LEU A 130 -0.78 5.51 -25.91
N LEU A 131 -1.21 4.95 -24.77
CA LEU A 131 -1.31 5.66 -23.50
C LEU A 131 0.04 5.74 -22.76
N GLU A 132 1.06 5.03 -23.21
CA GLU A 132 2.40 5.08 -22.62
C GLU A 132 3.10 6.44 -22.85
N PRO A 133 4.01 6.87 -21.93
CA PRO A 133 4.54 6.11 -20.79
C PRO A 133 3.63 6.18 -19.57
N TYR A 134 3.47 5.03 -18.90
CA TYR A 134 2.75 4.97 -17.62
C TYR A 134 3.63 5.43 -16.46
N GLY A 135 3.02 6.01 -15.45
CA GLY A 135 3.71 6.49 -14.25
C GLY A 135 2.79 7.24 -13.30
N MET A 136 3.37 8.05 -12.43
CA MET A 136 2.61 8.89 -11.51
C MET A 136 1.80 9.93 -12.33
N GLY A 137 0.47 9.98 -12.10
CA GLY A 137 -0.45 10.83 -12.89
C GLY A 137 -0.99 10.18 -14.17
N ASN A 138 -0.38 9.09 -14.64
CA ASN A 138 -0.88 8.28 -15.75
C ASN A 138 -0.70 6.77 -15.43
N PRO A 139 -1.46 6.22 -14.49
CA PRO A 139 -1.34 4.83 -14.11
C PRO A 139 -1.77 3.91 -15.24
N ARG A 140 -1.20 2.70 -15.29
CA ARG A 140 -1.65 1.68 -16.23
C ARG A 140 -3.13 1.36 -15.98
N PRO A 141 -4.00 1.42 -16.99
CA PRO A 141 -5.42 1.14 -16.81
C PRO A 141 -5.66 -0.31 -16.37
N ILE A 142 -6.58 -0.48 -15.45
CA ILE A 142 -7.04 -1.79 -14.96
C ILE A 142 -8.47 -2.00 -15.44
N PHE A 143 -8.71 -3.12 -16.09
CA PHE A 143 -10.04 -3.48 -16.57
C PHE A 143 -10.62 -4.62 -15.73
N GLY A 144 -11.91 -4.56 -15.49
CA GLY A 144 -12.65 -5.60 -14.80
C GLY A 144 -13.44 -6.48 -15.77
N VAL A 145 -13.46 -7.77 -15.52
CA VAL A 145 -14.32 -8.72 -16.23
C VAL A 145 -15.20 -9.43 -15.20
N ARG A 146 -16.50 -9.47 -15.42
CA ARG A 146 -17.43 -10.14 -14.51
C ARG A 146 -17.84 -11.51 -15.03
N ASN A 147 -18.26 -12.38 -14.11
CA ASN A 147 -18.84 -13.68 -14.40
C ASN A 147 -17.91 -14.63 -15.18
N LEU A 148 -16.60 -14.45 -15.07
CA LEU A 148 -15.64 -15.40 -15.61
C LEU A 148 -15.68 -16.70 -14.81
N ARG A 149 -15.72 -17.83 -15.54
CA ARG A 149 -15.53 -19.14 -14.94
C ARG A 149 -14.18 -19.69 -15.38
N PRO A 150 -13.32 -20.11 -14.43
CA PRO A 150 -12.12 -20.82 -14.81
C PRO A 150 -12.51 -22.16 -15.47
N GLN A 151 -11.98 -22.40 -16.65
CA GLN A 151 -12.15 -23.67 -17.38
C GLN A 151 -11.07 -24.66 -16.91
N THR A 152 -9.86 -24.17 -16.71
CA THR A 152 -8.75 -24.91 -16.18
C THR A 152 -8.01 -24.05 -15.15
N ALA A 153 -7.41 -24.68 -14.15
CA ALA A 153 -6.55 -24.02 -13.20
C ALA A 153 -5.42 -24.99 -12.81
N ALA A 154 -4.18 -24.51 -12.85
CA ALA A 154 -3.01 -25.27 -12.49
C ALA A 154 -2.01 -24.41 -11.70
N ALA A 155 -1.50 -24.95 -10.61
CA ALA A 155 -0.40 -24.33 -9.89
C ALA A 155 0.89 -24.49 -10.71
N ILE A 156 1.64 -23.42 -10.88
CA ILE A 156 2.89 -23.37 -11.64
C ILE A 156 3.98 -22.64 -10.87
N GLY A 157 5.23 -22.74 -11.36
CA GLY A 157 6.41 -22.14 -10.74
C GLY A 157 6.99 -22.99 -9.61
N ALA A 158 8.08 -22.51 -9.02
CA ALA A 158 8.70 -23.14 -7.88
C ALA A 158 7.72 -23.15 -6.69
N GLU A 159 7.50 -24.35 -6.10
CA GLU A 159 6.58 -24.56 -4.97
C GLU A 159 5.10 -24.23 -5.25
N GLY A 160 4.70 -24.12 -6.54
CA GLY A 160 3.31 -23.86 -6.92
C GLY A 160 2.78 -22.48 -6.51
N ARG A 161 3.66 -21.47 -6.45
CA ARG A 161 3.31 -20.12 -5.96
C ARG A 161 2.48 -19.29 -6.92
N HIS A 162 2.34 -19.72 -8.16
CA HIS A 162 1.55 -19.03 -9.16
C HIS A 162 0.40 -19.92 -9.63
N LEU A 163 -0.69 -19.30 -10.00
CA LEU A 163 -1.84 -20.00 -10.56
C LEU A 163 -2.03 -19.58 -12.01
N ARG A 164 -1.92 -20.54 -12.92
CA ARG A 164 -2.28 -20.37 -14.33
C ARG A 164 -3.69 -20.88 -14.56
N MET A 165 -4.52 -20.03 -15.14
CA MET A 165 -5.93 -20.34 -15.43
C MET A 165 -6.23 -20.04 -16.90
N GLU A 166 -7.16 -20.80 -17.46
CA GLU A 166 -7.90 -20.36 -18.64
C GLU A 166 -9.27 -19.87 -18.19
N VAL A 167 -9.57 -18.59 -18.48
CA VAL A 167 -10.82 -17.94 -18.10
C VAL A 167 -11.54 -17.44 -19.34
N GLY A 168 -12.86 -17.40 -19.29
CA GLY A 168 -13.65 -16.89 -20.41
C GLY A 168 -14.89 -17.71 -20.70
N THR A 169 -15.39 -17.53 -21.93
CA THR A 169 -16.53 -18.27 -22.49
C THR A 169 -16.04 -19.48 -23.31
N ARG A 170 -16.97 -20.24 -23.90
CA ARG A 170 -16.61 -21.32 -24.81
C ARG A 170 -15.93 -20.82 -26.09
N GLU A 171 -16.24 -19.61 -26.53
CA GLU A 171 -15.78 -19.02 -27.79
C GLU A 171 -14.55 -18.13 -27.59
N HIS A 172 -14.43 -17.47 -26.43
CA HIS A 172 -13.33 -16.55 -26.13
C HIS A 172 -12.69 -16.93 -24.81
N ARG A 173 -11.45 -17.41 -24.89
CA ARG A 173 -10.64 -17.81 -23.73
C ARG A 173 -9.40 -16.98 -23.64
N VAL A 174 -9.05 -16.60 -22.43
CA VAL A 174 -7.85 -15.84 -22.12
C VAL A 174 -7.07 -16.58 -21.04
N ALA A 175 -5.76 -16.68 -21.24
CA ALA A 175 -4.87 -17.19 -20.21
C ALA A 175 -4.66 -16.10 -19.15
N ALA A 176 -4.90 -16.44 -17.90
CA ALA A 176 -4.67 -15.59 -16.75
C ALA A 176 -3.56 -16.19 -15.87
N LEU A 177 -2.71 -15.34 -15.34
CA LEU A 177 -1.66 -15.69 -14.41
C LEU A 177 -1.87 -14.90 -13.11
N CYS A 178 -1.82 -15.60 -11.96
CA CYS A 178 -2.02 -15.04 -10.63
C CYS A 178 -0.84 -15.39 -9.73
#